data_e01751eaf1c88b8747da0e6ae91377e9
#
_entry.id   e01751eaf1c88b8747da0e6ae91377e9
#
_cell.length_a   1.000
_cell.length_b   1.000
_cell.length_c   1.000
_cell.angle_alpha   90.00
_cell.angle_beta   90.00
_cell.angle_gamma   90.00
#
_symmetry.space_group_name_H-M   'P 1'
#
loop_
_entity.id
_entity.type
_entity.pdbx_description
1 polymer ?
#
loop_
_entity_poly.entity_id
_entity_poly.type
_entity_poly.pdbx_seq_one_letter_code
_entity_poly.pdbx_strand_id
1 'polypeptide(L)'
;MTQSNRRFRTLMFASLYVVQGVGLAYFRNFQKPYLNDLGVDPDVIGLLTLILQVPFVLKIFIGMVSDRVDLFGMGHRKPYILLGLLLAAAAFGMATLAAPDVNLLTFSILVTLGSFAVTLFDSTTDGLAIDVTPH
;
A
#
# COMPACT_ATOMS: atom_id res chain seq x y z
N MET A 1 1.01 -1.21 -31.88
CA MET A 1 0.35 -0.62 -30.69
C MET A 1 -0.11 0.79 -31.01
N THR A 2 -1.40 1.09 -30.89
CA THR A 2 -1.94 2.43 -31.14
C THR A 2 -1.46 3.41 -30.08
N GLN A 3 -1.25 4.70 -30.46
CA GLN A 3 -0.84 5.77 -29.52
C GLN A 3 -1.80 5.90 -28.31
N SER A 4 -3.08 5.58 -28.49
CA SER A 4 -4.10 5.59 -27.43
C SER A 4 -3.76 4.59 -26.31
N ASN A 5 -3.35 3.37 -26.65
CA ASN A 5 -2.98 2.35 -25.65
C ASN A 5 -1.73 2.72 -24.85
N ARG A 6 -0.79 3.44 -25.48
CA ARG A 6 0.42 3.90 -24.80
C ARG A 6 0.12 4.98 -23.78
N ARG A 7 -0.70 5.97 -24.14
CA ARG A 7 -1.10 7.06 -23.24
C ARG A 7 -1.89 6.53 -22.05
N PHE A 8 -2.84 5.61 -22.29
CA PHE A 8 -3.63 5.00 -21.23
C PHE A 8 -2.73 4.25 -20.23
N ARG A 9 -1.79 3.45 -20.70
CA ARG A 9 -0.84 2.74 -19.81
C ARG A 9 0.00 3.71 -18.99
N THR A 10 0.53 4.76 -19.61
CA THR A 10 1.34 5.76 -18.91
C THR A 10 0.54 6.45 -17.80
N LEU A 11 -0.70 6.86 -18.10
CA LEU A 11 -1.57 7.48 -17.09
C LEU A 11 -1.93 6.52 -15.97
N MET A 12 -2.22 5.26 -16.28
CA MET A 12 -2.52 4.22 -15.30
C MET A 12 -1.35 4.03 -14.33
N PHE A 13 -0.14 3.80 -14.84
CA PHE A 13 1.03 3.63 -13.99
C PHE A 13 1.38 4.90 -13.21
N ALA A 14 1.30 6.07 -13.84
CA ALA A 14 1.50 7.34 -13.13
C ALA A 14 0.54 7.49 -11.95
N SER A 15 -0.75 7.17 -12.14
CA SER A 15 -1.74 7.22 -11.05
C SER A 15 -1.42 6.23 -9.94
N LEU A 16 -1.06 4.99 -10.27
CA LEU A 16 -0.71 3.96 -9.28
C LEU A 16 0.54 4.36 -8.47
N TYR A 17 1.58 4.88 -9.12
CA TYR A 17 2.79 5.34 -8.43
C TYR A 17 2.55 6.62 -7.61
N VAL A 18 1.65 7.50 -8.02
CA VAL A 18 1.25 8.65 -7.17
C VAL A 18 0.58 8.17 -5.89
N VAL A 19 -0.40 7.25 -5.99
CA VAL A 19 -1.06 6.68 -4.81
C VAL A 19 -0.07 5.99 -3.88
N GLN A 20 0.84 5.20 -4.42
CA GLN A 20 1.93 4.58 -3.67
C GLN A 20 2.81 5.62 -2.97
N GLY A 21 3.24 6.66 -3.71
CA GLY A 21 4.09 7.73 -3.18
C GLY A 21 3.44 8.47 -2.01
N VAL A 22 2.14 8.75 -2.09
CA VAL A 22 1.37 9.37 -1.00
C VAL A 22 1.37 8.48 0.25
N GLY A 23 1.09 7.17 0.10
CA GLY A 23 1.13 6.22 1.21
C GLY A 23 2.52 6.15 1.87
N LEU A 24 3.57 6.03 1.07
CA LEU A 24 4.95 6.00 1.57
C LEU A 24 5.36 7.32 2.25
N ALA A 25 4.95 8.47 1.70
CA ALA A 25 5.21 9.77 2.27
C ALA A 25 4.57 9.91 3.67
N TYR A 26 3.33 9.43 3.82
CA TYR A 26 2.65 9.39 5.11
C TYR A 26 3.46 8.59 6.13
N PHE A 27 3.80 7.33 5.83
CA PHE A 27 4.52 6.45 6.77
C PHE A 27 5.91 6.98 7.14
N ARG A 28 6.62 7.60 6.21
CA ARG A 28 7.99 8.06 6.43
C ARG A 28 8.08 9.42 7.12
N ASN A 29 7.17 10.33 6.79
CA ASN A 29 7.35 11.74 7.14
C ASN A 29 6.27 12.28 8.08
N PHE A 30 5.04 11.77 8.03
CA PHE A 30 3.91 12.37 8.74
C PHE A 30 3.48 11.59 9.97
N GLN A 31 3.55 10.26 9.94
CA GLN A 31 3.03 9.43 11.02
C GLN A 31 3.70 9.67 12.37
N LYS A 32 5.04 9.73 12.40
CA LYS A 32 5.77 9.94 13.66
C LYS A 32 5.49 11.29 14.29
N PRO A 33 5.64 12.44 13.58
CA PRO A 33 5.28 13.74 14.15
C PRO A 33 3.83 13.79 14.60
N TYR A 34 2.90 13.28 13.80
CA TYR A 34 1.47 13.27 14.13
C TYR A 34 1.16 12.54 15.45
N LEU A 35 1.72 11.34 15.64
CA LEU A 35 1.53 10.60 16.89
C LEU A 35 2.23 11.25 18.08
N ASN A 36 3.41 11.85 17.86
CA ASN A 36 4.13 12.58 18.88
C ASN A 36 3.37 13.84 19.35
N ASP A 37 2.75 14.57 18.42
CA ASP A 37 1.95 15.76 18.74
C ASP A 37 0.67 15.40 19.53
N LEU A 38 0.18 14.18 19.38
CA LEU A 38 -0.93 13.63 20.18
C LEU A 38 -0.49 13.06 21.54
N GLY A 39 0.80 13.17 21.88
CA GLY A 39 1.35 12.71 23.16
C GLY A 39 1.47 11.19 23.29
N VAL A 40 1.52 10.46 22.17
CA VAL A 40 1.78 9.02 22.18
C VAL A 40 3.24 8.76 22.57
N ASP A 41 3.44 7.77 23.45
CA ASP A 41 4.78 7.41 23.95
C ASP A 41 5.75 7.10 22.79
N PRO A 42 6.97 7.65 22.79
CA PRO A 42 7.97 7.42 21.75
C PRO A 42 8.31 5.94 21.52
N ASP A 43 8.30 5.10 22.55
CA ASP A 43 8.56 3.67 22.43
C ASP A 43 7.44 2.96 21.65
N VAL A 44 6.20 3.37 21.88
CA VAL A 44 5.04 2.86 21.13
C VAL A 44 5.08 3.31 19.67
N ILE A 45 5.46 4.57 19.41
CA ILE A 45 5.67 5.08 18.04
C ILE A 45 6.77 4.29 17.34
N GLY A 46 7.86 4.00 18.05
CA GLY A 46 8.96 3.17 17.54
C GLY A 46 8.50 1.77 17.17
N LEU A 47 7.77 1.09 18.07
CA LEU A 47 7.22 -0.24 17.85
C LEU A 47 6.25 -0.26 16.64
N LEU A 48 5.32 0.68 16.57
CA LEU A 48 4.38 0.79 15.45
C LEU A 48 5.14 1.00 14.13
N THR A 49 6.18 1.84 14.14
CA THR A 49 7.01 2.06 12.95
C THR A 49 7.69 0.76 12.48
N LEU A 50 8.17 -0.08 13.39
CA LEU A 50 8.76 -1.38 13.05
C LEU A 50 7.71 -2.33 12.46
N ILE A 51 6.53 -2.40 13.06
CA ILE A 51 5.43 -3.24 12.57
C ILE A 51 5.03 -2.83 11.14
N LEU A 52 4.97 -1.54 10.85
CA LEU A 52 4.63 -1.00 9.52
C LEU A 52 5.69 -1.28 8.46
N GLN A 53 6.91 -1.62 8.86
CA GLN A 53 7.97 -2.03 7.93
C GLN A 53 7.85 -3.49 7.50
N VAL A 54 7.19 -4.33 8.29
CA VAL A 54 7.07 -5.79 8.03
C VAL A 54 6.49 -6.09 6.63
N PRO A 55 5.40 -5.46 6.18
CA PRO A 55 4.88 -5.70 4.84
C PRO A 55 5.90 -5.42 3.74
N PHE A 56 6.71 -4.38 3.88
CA PHE A 56 7.72 -4.01 2.88
C PHE A 56 8.87 -5.02 2.82
N VAL A 57 9.23 -5.63 3.96
CA VAL A 57 10.18 -6.75 3.99
C VAL A 57 9.58 -7.97 3.28
N LEU A 58 8.29 -8.22 3.47
CA LEU A 58 7.58 -9.33 2.85
C LEU A 58 7.20 -9.08 1.38
N LYS A 59 7.50 -7.92 0.82
CA LYS A 59 7.15 -7.52 -0.55
C LYS A 59 7.54 -8.58 -1.60
N ILE A 60 8.69 -9.20 -1.45
CA ILE A 60 9.19 -10.24 -2.37
C ILE A 60 8.27 -11.47 -2.36
N PHE A 61 7.85 -11.92 -1.17
CA PHE A 61 6.93 -13.05 -1.04
C PHE A 61 5.55 -12.73 -1.58
N ILE A 62 5.05 -11.52 -1.33
CA ILE A 62 3.78 -11.05 -1.89
C ILE A 62 3.83 -11.05 -3.42
N GLY A 63 4.93 -10.57 -4.01
CA GLY A 63 5.16 -10.62 -5.46
C GLY A 63 5.13 -12.05 -6.00
N MET A 64 5.86 -12.99 -5.36
CA MET A 64 5.87 -14.40 -5.77
C MET A 64 4.48 -15.05 -5.70
N VAL A 65 3.67 -14.71 -4.71
CA VAL A 65 2.29 -15.22 -4.60
C VAL A 65 1.44 -14.68 -5.74
N SER A 66 1.51 -13.38 -6.03
CA SER A 66 0.78 -12.75 -7.12
C SER A 66 1.16 -13.27 -8.51
N ASP A 67 2.39 -13.78 -8.66
CA ASP A 67 2.87 -14.35 -9.91
C ASP A 67 2.38 -15.79 -10.16
N ARG A 68 2.00 -16.50 -9.09
CA ARG A 68 1.66 -17.93 -9.16
C ARG A 68 0.18 -18.22 -8.99
N VAL A 69 -0.54 -17.36 -8.28
CA VAL A 69 -1.95 -17.58 -7.94
C VAL A 69 -2.82 -16.65 -8.77
N ASP A 70 -3.67 -17.22 -9.61
CA ASP A 70 -4.69 -16.47 -10.34
C ASP A 70 -5.95 -16.38 -9.48
N LEU A 71 -6.27 -15.17 -9.02
CA LEU A 71 -7.51 -14.89 -8.30
C LEU A 71 -8.62 -14.54 -9.31
N PHE A 72 -9.71 -15.26 -9.25
CA PHE A 72 -10.93 -14.99 -10.03
C PHE A 72 -10.81 -15.14 -11.55
N GLY A 73 -9.76 -15.78 -12.08
CA GLY A 73 -9.58 -15.95 -13.53
C GLY A 73 -9.34 -14.64 -14.30
N MET A 74 -9.00 -13.55 -13.61
CA MET A 74 -8.72 -12.24 -14.22
C MET A 74 -7.22 -12.02 -14.55
N GLY A 75 -6.42 -13.08 -14.45
CA GLY A 75 -4.95 -13.02 -14.56
C GLY A 75 -4.26 -12.78 -13.24
N HIS A 76 -2.95 -12.99 -13.22
CA HIS A 76 -2.18 -13.06 -11.96
C HIS A 76 -2.04 -11.71 -11.23
N ARG A 77 -2.08 -10.56 -11.92
CA ARG A 77 -1.73 -9.27 -11.29
C ARG A 77 -2.91 -8.33 -11.05
N LYS A 78 -3.86 -8.25 -11.98
CA LYS A 78 -4.98 -7.30 -11.91
C LYS A 78 -5.82 -7.42 -10.62
N PRO A 79 -6.24 -8.63 -10.19
CA PRO A 79 -7.07 -8.76 -9.00
C PRO A 79 -6.32 -8.33 -7.73
N TYR A 80 -5.02 -8.57 -7.64
CA TYR A 80 -4.21 -8.14 -6.50
C TYR A 80 -4.05 -6.62 -6.43
N ILE A 81 -3.89 -5.93 -7.58
CA ILE A 81 -3.85 -4.46 -7.62
C ILE A 81 -5.18 -3.89 -7.15
N LEU A 82 -6.30 -4.38 -7.67
CA LEU A 82 -7.64 -3.94 -7.28
C LEU A 82 -7.92 -4.21 -5.80
N LEU A 83 -7.61 -5.41 -5.33
CA LEU A 83 -7.78 -5.79 -3.93
C LEU A 83 -6.94 -4.90 -3.01
N GLY A 84 -5.66 -4.69 -3.34
CA GLY A 84 -4.77 -3.84 -2.57
C GLY A 84 -5.25 -2.39 -2.50
N LEU A 85 -5.70 -1.82 -3.62
CA LEU A 85 -6.25 -0.46 -3.65
C LEU A 85 -7.53 -0.32 -2.82
N LEU A 86 -8.46 -1.27 -2.95
CA LEU A 86 -9.72 -1.26 -2.18
C LEU A 86 -9.47 -1.43 -0.69
N LEU A 87 -8.60 -2.36 -0.30
CA LEU A 87 -8.23 -2.57 1.10
C LEU A 87 -7.50 -1.36 1.67
N ALA A 88 -6.59 -0.73 0.92
CA ALA A 88 -5.91 0.49 1.34
C ALA A 88 -6.90 1.63 1.55
N ALA A 89 -7.81 1.85 0.60
CA ALA A 89 -8.84 2.88 0.71
C ALA A 89 -9.76 2.66 1.93
N ALA A 90 -10.19 1.41 2.17
CA ALA A 90 -11.02 1.06 3.31
C ALA A 90 -10.25 1.22 4.64
N ALA A 91 -9.03 0.70 4.73
CA ALA A 91 -8.24 0.75 5.96
C ALA A 91 -7.86 2.19 6.34
N PHE A 92 -7.37 2.99 5.41
CA PHE A 92 -7.06 4.39 5.68
C PHE A 92 -8.32 5.24 5.87
N GLY A 93 -9.39 4.99 5.12
CA GLY A 93 -10.67 5.66 5.34
C GLY A 93 -11.22 5.41 6.74
N MET A 94 -11.18 4.17 7.23
CA MET A 94 -11.57 3.85 8.61
C MET A 94 -10.58 4.41 9.65
N ALA A 95 -9.28 4.45 9.34
CA ALA A 95 -8.28 5.01 10.26
C ALA A 95 -8.51 6.50 10.53
N THR A 96 -9.10 7.26 9.60
CA THR A 96 -9.48 8.66 9.84
C THR A 96 -10.59 8.82 10.88
N LEU A 97 -11.37 7.77 11.11
CA LEU A 97 -12.45 7.74 12.11
C LEU A 97 -11.98 7.23 13.49
N ALA A 98 -10.79 6.61 13.52
CA ALA A 98 -10.17 6.10 14.74
C ALA A 98 -9.13 7.12 15.23
N ALA A 99 -9.58 8.03 16.12
CA ALA A 99 -8.68 9.01 16.71
C ALA A 99 -7.61 8.30 17.58
N PRO A 100 -6.30 8.47 17.29
CA PRO A 100 -5.25 7.71 17.99
C PRO A 100 -5.09 8.07 19.46
N ASP A 101 -5.50 9.28 19.85
CA ASP A 101 -5.55 9.75 21.24
C ASP A 101 -6.63 9.03 22.08
N VAL A 102 -7.68 8.53 21.41
CA VAL A 102 -8.80 7.82 22.06
C VAL A 102 -8.62 6.30 21.94
N ASN A 103 -8.24 5.81 20.78
CA ASN A 103 -8.12 4.37 20.51
C ASN A 103 -6.92 4.05 19.61
N LEU A 104 -5.74 4.16 20.20
CA LEU A 104 -4.46 3.90 19.51
C LEU A 104 -4.38 2.49 18.93
N LEU A 105 -4.96 1.47 19.62
CA LEU A 105 -4.93 0.10 19.13
C LEU A 105 -5.67 -0.05 17.80
N THR A 106 -6.91 0.45 17.73
CA THR A 106 -7.71 0.39 16.50
C THR A 106 -7.04 1.16 15.37
N PHE A 107 -6.53 2.37 15.64
CA PHE A 107 -5.76 3.14 14.68
C PHE A 107 -4.56 2.35 14.17
N SER A 108 -3.75 1.76 15.06
CA SER A 108 -2.56 0.98 14.71
C SER A 108 -2.88 -0.24 13.84
N ILE A 109 -3.95 -0.96 14.15
CA ILE A 109 -4.42 -2.11 13.35
C ILE A 109 -4.80 -1.64 11.94
N LEU A 110 -5.61 -0.58 11.82
CA LEU A 110 -6.07 -0.07 10.54
C LEU A 110 -4.91 0.44 9.67
N VAL A 111 -3.97 1.18 10.25
CA VAL A 111 -2.81 1.68 9.53
C VAL A 111 -1.87 0.54 9.11
N THR A 112 -1.74 -0.51 9.94
CA THR A 112 -0.97 -1.72 9.59
C THR A 112 -1.62 -2.47 8.43
N LEU A 113 -2.94 -2.67 8.47
CA LEU A 113 -3.68 -3.26 7.34
C LEU A 113 -3.52 -2.43 6.06
N GLY A 114 -3.58 -1.09 6.17
CA GLY A 114 -3.31 -0.18 5.07
C GLY A 114 -1.90 -0.36 4.50
N SER A 115 -0.89 -0.52 5.35
CA SER A 115 0.49 -0.79 4.94
C SER A 115 0.62 -2.11 4.16
N PHE A 116 -0.03 -3.19 4.61
CA PHE A 116 -0.11 -4.45 3.87
C PHE A 116 -0.79 -4.27 2.51
N ALA A 117 -1.89 -3.55 2.47
CA ALA A 117 -2.64 -3.28 1.24
C ALA A 117 -1.83 -2.45 0.23
N VAL A 118 -1.11 -1.42 0.70
CA VAL A 118 -0.18 -0.64 -0.14
C VAL A 118 0.91 -1.54 -0.70
N THR A 119 1.53 -2.38 0.13
CA THR A 119 2.59 -3.29 -0.31
C THR A 119 2.07 -4.31 -1.33
N LEU A 120 0.83 -4.77 -1.17
CA LEU A 120 0.19 -5.72 -2.09
C LEU A 120 0.04 -5.12 -3.48
N PHE A 121 -0.57 -3.94 -3.63
CA PHE A 121 -0.73 -3.33 -4.95
C PHE A 121 0.58 -2.80 -5.52
N ASP A 122 1.50 -2.33 -4.69
CA ASP A 122 2.82 -1.85 -5.09
C ASP A 122 3.65 -2.97 -5.72
N SER A 123 3.80 -4.11 -5.03
CA SER A 123 4.53 -5.28 -5.51
C SER A 123 3.97 -5.80 -6.84
N THR A 124 2.63 -5.86 -6.96
CA THR A 124 1.98 -6.36 -8.16
C THR A 124 2.00 -5.35 -9.31
N THR A 125 2.01 -4.04 -9.01
CA THR A 125 2.16 -2.98 -10.02
C THR A 125 3.56 -2.98 -10.60
N ASP A 126 4.60 -3.13 -9.78
CA ASP A 126 5.99 -3.25 -10.23
C ASP A 126 6.16 -4.43 -11.18
N GLY A 127 5.61 -5.59 -10.81
CA GLY A 127 5.64 -6.76 -11.67
C GLY A 127 4.85 -6.56 -12.98
N LEU A 128 3.68 -5.92 -12.93
CA LEU A 128 2.92 -5.61 -14.15
C LEU A 128 3.70 -4.65 -15.07
N ALA A 129 4.42 -3.68 -14.50
CA ALA A 129 5.25 -2.74 -15.27
C ALA A 129 6.35 -3.47 -16.05
N ILE A 130 6.98 -4.48 -15.42
CA ILE A 130 7.99 -5.32 -16.08
C ILE A 130 7.37 -6.12 -17.24
N ASP A 131 6.20 -6.77 -16.99
CA ASP A 131 5.55 -7.63 -17.99
C ASP A 131 5.10 -6.87 -19.25
N VAL A 132 4.73 -5.59 -19.12
CA VAL A 132 4.21 -4.80 -20.24
C VAL A 132 5.24 -3.89 -20.88
N THR A 133 6.47 -3.86 -20.38
CA THR A 133 7.57 -3.07 -20.96
C THR A 133 8.29 -3.93 -22.00
N PRO A 134 8.30 -3.54 -23.30
CA PRO A 134 9.04 -4.26 -24.32
C PRO A 134 10.56 -4.20 -24.03
N HIS A 135 11.21 -5.32 -24.14
CA HIS A 135 12.68 -5.42 -24.15
C HIS A 135 13.24 -4.97 -25.48
#